data_ae7668cf64d7c3c8110ee5cdf109d0af
#
_entry.id   ae7668cf64d7c3c8110ee5cdf109d0af
#
_cell.length_a   1.000
_cell.length_b   1.000
_cell.length_c   1.000
_cell.angle_alpha   90.00
_cell.angle_beta   90.00
_cell.angle_gamma   90.00
#
_symmetry.space_group_name_H-M   'P 1'
#
loop_
_entity.id
_entity.type
_entity.pdbx_description
1 polymer ?
#
loop_
_entity_poly.entity_id
_entity_poly.type
_entity_poly.pdbx_seq_one_letter_code
_entity_poly.pdbx_strand_id
1 'polypeptide(L)'
;MPRPGAEPVGPTVAEALGGYLHGQAAELLRGLRRHGETVGDPEASDRTAHAVRRIAAAARRLDATLHTYRTLLDPDWADRSRAELRWLSATLRREYEEAERLERLLAALHRLASGTADTPGAEPPPGQTSEPPPDPVARAGGAGGGARPDDGLPAGVARAGALLDRQLSLARGRAHSAALRALRSSRFHAAVDTVALLASEAPLAPGTADADAAVALGPPADAARTRLTEAVAALPLARAEAPYNAEALARSLTAGPQQDAAWHRVRAALRRHRYARELPREAGAPPAGPRLTSASAALERHRVAAEAAAAASAAARTPRIAPATAYALGVLHADQRHEVEAARFAFGRLWSEEHGRLWSDDWSDDHGEEPAAPASAPTRSGALPPPREHPTGRTGSD
;
A
#
# COMPACT_ATOMS: atom_id res chain seq x y z
N MET A 1 -17.71 34.46 31.16
CA MET A 1 -16.30 34.85 31.28
C MET A 1 -15.50 33.63 31.65
N PRO A 2 -14.57 33.16 30.82
CA PRO A 2 -13.69 32.09 31.21
C PRO A 2 -12.72 32.60 32.28
N ARG A 3 -12.46 31.76 33.28
CA ARG A 3 -11.51 32.05 34.34
C ARG A 3 -10.09 32.11 33.76
N PRO A 4 -9.32 33.19 33.95
CA PRO A 4 -7.90 33.22 33.64
C PRO A 4 -7.16 32.37 34.69
N GLY A 5 -6.43 31.34 34.30
CA GLY A 5 -5.45 30.66 35.16
C GLY A 5 -5.63 29.18 35.41
N ALA A 6 -6.29 28.39 34.55
CA ALA A 6 -6.09 26.95 34.56
C ALA A 6 -4.86 26.65 33.66
N GLU A 7 -3.73 26.23 34.26
CA GLU A 7 -2.63 25.66 33.50
C GLU A 7 -3.18 24.44 32.70
N PRO A 8 -2.84 24.33 31.41
CA PRO A 8 -3.28 23.18 30.60
C PRO A 8 -2.77 21.89 31.27
N VAL A 9 -3.70 20.97 31.55
CA VAL A 9 -3.38 19.65 32.15
C VAL A 9 -2.63 18.75 31.18
N GLY A 10 -2.54 19.15 29.90
CA GLY A 10 -1.92 18.41 28.81
C GLY A 10 -0.92 19.27 28.01
N PRO A 11 -0.28 18.68 26.96
CA PRO A 11 0.62 19.42 26.09
C PRO A 11 -0.14 20.50 25.31
N THR A 12 0.55 21.61 25.02
CA THR A 12 0.04 22.64 24.12
C THR A 12 0.18 22.25 22.65
N VAL A 13 -0.51 22.95 21.76
CA VAL A 13 -0.36 22.76 20.29
C VAL A 13 1.08 23.01 19.85
N ALA A 14 1.76 24.00 20.42
CA ALA A 14 3.18 24.26 20.12
C ALA A 14 4.06 23.07 20.48
N GLU A 15 3.84 22.46 21.63
CA GLU A 15 4.60 21.29 22.08
C GLU A 15 4.27 20.04 21.23
N ALA A 16 3.01 19.73 21.03
CA ALA A 16 2.57 18.52 20.32
C ALA A 16 2.78 18.62 18.81
N LEU A 17 2.14 19.59 18.14
CA LEU A 17 2.22 19.75 16.70
C LEU A 17 3.57 20.35 16.27
N GLY A 18 4.03 21.39 16.95
CA GLY A 18 5.32 22.02 16.68
C GLY A 18 6.47 21.04 16.90
N GLY A 19 6.52 20.35 18.04
CA GLY A 19 7.55 19.35 18.35
C GLY A 19 7.57 18.20 17.34
N TYR A 20 6.39 17.71 16.90
CA TYR A 20 6.32 16.68 15.86
C TYR A 20 6.87 17.17 14.51
N LEU A 21 6.47 18.38 14.08
CA LEU A 21 6.94 18.98 12.82
C LEU A 21 8.46 19.21 12.86
N HIS A 22 9.01 19.73 13.96
CA HIS A 22 10.46 19.88 14.18
C HIS A 22 11.19 18.55 14.07
N GLY A 23 10.68 17.50 14.72
CA GLY A 23 11.25 16.16 14.67
C GLY A 23 11.32 15.61 13.25
N GLN A 24 10.23 15.74 12.48
CA GLN A 24 10.18 15.25 11.09
C GLN A 24 11.04 16.10 10.14
N ALA A 25 11.12 17.41 10.34
CA ALA A 25 12.01 18.28 9.58
C ALA A 25 13.48 17.93 9.82
N ALA A 26 13.86 17.73 11.08
CA ALA A 26 15.20 17.27 11.45
C ALA A 26 15.55 15.91 10.84
N GLU A 27 14.60 14.94 10.81
CA GLU A 27 14.79 13.65 10.13
C GLU A 27 15.02 13.82 8.63
N LEU A 28 14.26 14.70 7.97
CA LEU A 28 14.43 14.99 6.55
C LEU A 28 15.82 15.57 6.28
N LEU A 29 16.25 16.57 7.04
CA LEU A 29 17.57 17.20 6.90
C LEU A 29 18.71 16.20 7.15
N ARG A 30 18.59 15.34 8.18
CA ARG A 30 19.57 14.24 8.41
C ARG A 30 19.61 13.26 7.23
N GLY A 31 18.45 12.95 6.65
CA GLY A 31 18.35 12.11 5.46
C GLY A 31 19.06 12.72 4.25
N LEU A 32 18.85 14.03 4.00
CA LEU A 32 19.50 14.77 2.92
C LEU A 32 21.02 14.82 3.09
N ARG A 33 21.51 15.05 4.31
CA ARG A 33 22.95 15.01 4.59
C ARG A 33 23.55 13.66 4.27
N ARG A 34 22.96 12.56 4.79
CA ARG A 34 23.42 11.20 4.50
C ARG A 34 23.38 10.87 3.01
N HIS A 35 22.34 11.32 2.30
CA HIS A 35 22.27 11.15 0.84
C HIS A 35 23.42 11.87 0.14
N GLY A 36 23.74 13.12 0.54
CA GLY A 36 24.86 13.86 -0.02
C GLY A 36 26.22 13.22 0.25
N GLU A 37 26.39 12.56 1.42
CA GLU A 37 27.62 11.84 1.79
C GLU A 37 27.82 10.54 1.01
N THR A 38 26.76 9.92 0.49
CA THR A 38 26.80 8.60 -0.14
C THR A 38 26.57 8.64 -1.65
N VAL A 39 26.06 9.76 -2.19
CA VAL A 39 25.81 9.91 -3.62
C VAL A 39 27.14 9.93 -4.38
N GLY A 40 27.25 9.05 -5.40
CA GLY A 40 28.47 8.92 -6.20
C GLY A 40 29.43 7.80 -5.76
N ASP A 41 29.14 7.15 -4.62
CA ASP A 41 29.87 5.96 -4.18
C ASP A 41 29.10 4.70 -4.59
N PRO A 42 29.60 3.89 -5.52
CA PRO A 42 28.93 2.66 -5.97
C PRO A 42 28.72 1.63 -4.84
N GLU A 43 29.67 1.58 -3.87
CA GLU A 43 29.61 0.65 -2.73
C GLU A 43 28.57 1.12 -1.68
N ALA A 44 28.15 2.39 -1.75
CA ALA A 44 27.14 2.96 -0.88
C ALA A 44 25.72 2.90 -1.43
N SER A 45 25.45 2.20 -2.53
CA SER A 45 24.14 2.16 -3.20
C SER A 45 22.98 1.87 -2.24
N ASP A 46 23.11 0.86 -1.37
CA ASP A 46 22.09 0.51 -0.37
C ASP A 46 21.90 1.61 0.68
N ARG A 47 22.99 2.25 1.12
CA ARG A 47 22.96 3.36 2.06
C ARG A 47 22.26 4.58 1.45
N THR A 48 22.53 4.87 0.18
CA THR A 48 21.89 5.94 -0.57
C THR A 48 20.40 5.66 -0.74
N ALA A 49 20.01 4.44 -1.12
CA ALA A 49 18.62 4.02 -1.20
C ALA A 49 17.90 4.13 0.16
N HIS A 50 18.57 3.74 1.24
CA HIS A 50 18.03 3.89 2.60
C HIS A 50 17.83 5.35 2.98
N ALA A 51 18.78 6.23 2.67
CA ALA A 51 18.65 7.67 2.91
C ALA A 51 17.46 8.26 2.17
N VAL A 52 17.27 7.91 0.88
CA VAL A 52 16.12 8.35 0.08
C VAL A 52 14.79 7.85 0.65
N ARG A 53 14.73 6.59 1.11
CA ARG A 53 13.51 6.07 1.79
C ARG A 53 13.18 6.86 3.05
N ARG A 54 14.18 7.25 3.86
CA ARG A 54 13.98 8.09 5.07
C ARG A 54 13.53 9.50 4.73
N ILE A 55 14.16 10.15 3.76
CA ILE A 55 13.73 11.47 3.25
C ILE A 55 12.26 11.42 2.81
N ALA A 56 11.92 10.42 1.99
CA ALA A 56 10.57 10.26 1.50
C ALA A 56 9.56 9.92 2.62
N ALA A 57 9.97 9.22 3.67
CA ALA A 57 9.11 8.93 4.82
C ALA A 57 8.84 10.19 5.64
N ALA A 58 9.87 11.00 5.96
CA ALA A 58 9.72 12.25 6.67
C ALA A 58 8.91 13.28 5.85
N ALA A 59 9.20 13.43 4.56
CA ALA A 59 8.45 14.31 3.68
C ALA A 59 6.95 13.94 3.58
N ARG A 60 6.62 12.64 3.57
CA ARG A 60 5.23 12.18 3.59
C ARG A 60 4.52 12.47 4.92
N ARG A 61 5.23 12.34 6.05
CA ARG A 61 4.69 12.73 7.36
C ARG A 61 4.43 14.21 7.41
N LEU A 62 5.40 15.02 7.02
CA LEU A 62 5.25 16.48 6.95
C LEU A 62 4.07 16.87 6.02
N ASP A 63 4.03 16.38 4.75
CA ASP A 63 2.91 16.69 3.83
C ASP A 63 1.55 16.32 4.43
N ALA A 64 1.43 15.17 5.07
CA ALA A 64 0.18 14.72 5.66
C ALA A 64 -0.21 15.55 6.89
N THR A 65 0.74 15.86 7.77
CA THR A 65 0.51 16.67 8.97
C THR A 65 0.12 18.10 8.60
N LEU A 66 0.87 18.74 7.71
CA LEU A 66 0.56 20.07 7.18
C LEU A 66 -0.83 20.12 6.50
N HIS A 67 -1.26 19.02 5.87
CA HIS A 67 -2.60 18.94 5.30
C HIS A 67 -3.68 18.78 6.36
N THR A 68 -3.48 17.89 7.32
CA THR A 68 -4.49 17.55 8.31
C THR A 68 -4.72 18.72 9.27
N TYR A 69 -3.65 19.36 9.70
CA TYR A 69 -3.68 20.44 10.69
C TYR A 69 -3.53 21.85 10.08
N ARG A 70 -3.88 22.00 8.80
CA ARG A 70 -3.75 23.25 8.06
C ARG A 70 -4.40 24.45 8.75
N THR A 71 -5.51 24.23 9.46
CA THR A 71 -6.26 25.26 10.19
C THR A 71 -5.52 25.81 11.43
N LEU A 72 -4.54 25.07 11.93
CA LEU A 72 -3.70 25.45 13.07
C LEU A 72 -2.36 26.06 12.65
N LEU A 73 -2.13 26.20 11.35
CA LEU A 73 -0.91 26.70 10.74
C LEU A 73 -1.22 27.90 9.84
N ASP A 74 -0.19 28.66 9.44
CA ASP A 74 -0.31 29.55 8.29
C ASP A 74 -0.70 28.73 7.04
N PRO A 75 -1.91 28.91 6.50
CA PRO A 75 -2.42 28.04 5.46
C PRO A 75 -1.67 28.18 4.14
N ASP A 76 -1.19 29.36 3.79
CA ASP A 76 -0.47 29.62 2.54
C ASP A 76 0.95 29.05 2.61
N TRP A 77 1.59 29.20 3.75
CA TRP A 77 2.89 28.60 4.00
C TRP A 77 2.79 27.06 3.96
N ALA A 78 1.78 26.50 4.64
CA ALA A 78 1.54 25.06 4.67
C ALA A 78 1.35 24.49 3.26
N ASP A 79 0.54 25.11 2.41
CA ASP A 79 0.27 24.64 1.05
C ASP A 79 1.50 24.75 0.15
N ARG A 80 2.29 25.83 0.23
CA ARG A 80 3.58 25.97 -0.49
C ARG A 80 4.56 24.88 -0.05
N SER A 81 4.75 24.71 1.25
CA SER A 81 5.69 23.71 1.81
C SER A 81 5.30 22.28 1.41
N ARG A 82 4.01 21.95 1.40
CA ARG A 82 3.50 20.66 0.92
C ARG A 82 3.81 20.42 -0.56
N ALA A 83 3.71 21.44 -1.40
CA ALA A 83 4.04 21.31 -2.82
C ALA A 83 5.52 20.98 -3.01
N GLU A 84 6.42 21.67 -2.28
CA GLU A 84 7.86 21.43 -2.35
C GLU A 84 8.26 20.07 -1.77
N LEU A 85 7.70 19.64 -0.64
CA LEU A 85 7.93 18.33 -0.04
C LEU A 85 7.51 17.18 -0.98
N ARG A 86 6.36 17.32 -1.66
CA ARG A 86 5.90 16.34 -2.66
C ARG A 86 6.82 16.28 -3.87
N TRP A 87 7.22 17.45 -4.40
CA TRP A 87 8.14 17.52 -5.52
C TRP A 87 9.49 16.86 -5.18
N LEU A 88 10.08 17.22 -4.04
CA LEU A 88 11.36 16.68 -3.58
C LEU A 88 11.30 15.16 -3.41
N SER A 89 10.31 14.68 -2.65
CA SER A 89 10.18 13.24 -2.37
C SER A 89 9.91 12.43 -3.65
N ALA A 90 9.09 12.93 -4.57
CA ALA A 90 8.80 12.27 -5.83
C ALA A 90 10.04 12.21 -6.74
N THR A 91 10.80 13.30 -6.81
CA THR A 91 12.00 13.38 -7.63
C THR A 91 13.08 12.39 -7.17
N LEU A 92 13.35 12.34 -5.86
CA LEU A 92 14.37 11.45 -5.30
C LEU A 92 13.96 9.98 -5.35
N ARG A 93 12.67 9.66 -5.22
CA ARG A 93 12.20 8.27 -5.20
C ARG A 93 12.12 7.63 -6.57
N ARG A 94 11.95 8.41 -7.62
CA ARG A 94 11.61 7.89 -8.95
C ARG A 94 12.65 6.92 -9.50
N GLU A 95 13.92 7.15 -9.26
CA GLU A 95 15.00 6.25 -9.67
C GLU A 95 14.86 4.86 -9.01
N TYR A 96 14.62 4.85 -7.71
CA TYR A 96 14.48 3.60 -6.94
C TYR A 96 13.18 2.87 -7.26
N GLU A 97 12.11 3.61 -7.51
CA GLU A 97 10.83 3.03 -7.94
C GLU A 97 10.94 2.32 -9.30
N GLU A 98 11.73 2.87 -10.24
CA GLU A 98 11.99 2.20 -11.52
C GLU A 98 12.87 0.96 -11.35
N ALA A 99 13.87 0.99 -10.46
CA ALA A 99 14.70 -0.17 -10.14
C ALA A 99 13.87 -1.30 -9.50
N GLU A 100 13.11 -0.99 -8.45
CA GLU A 100 12.23 -1.95 -7.76
C GLU A 100 11.18 -2.55 -8.71
N ARG A 101 10.66 -1.75 -9.64
CA ARG A 101 9.71 -2.21 -10.67
C ARG A 101 10.37 -3.19 -11.63
N LEU A 102 11.60 -2.91 -12.08
CA LEU A 102 12.37 -3.80 -12.95
C LEU A 102 12.64 -5.14 -12.26
N GLU A 103 13.17 -5.12 -11.05
CA GLU A 103 13.45 -6.32 -10.26
C GLU A 103 12.18 -7.17 -10.08
N ARG A 104 11.06 -6.54 -9.71
CA ARG A 104 9.78 -7.22 -9.57
C ARG A 104 9.32 -7.90 -10.85
N LEU A 105 9.38 -7.21 -11.98
CA LEU A 105 8.91 -7.76 -13.27
C LEU A 105 9.82 -8.87 -13.78
N LEU A 106 11.15 -8.75 -13.62
CA LEU A 106 12.10 -9.81 -13.98
C LEU A 106 11.91 -11.04 -13.09
N ALA A 107 11.74 -10.87 -11.78
CA ALA A 107 11.44 -11.97 -10.87
C ALA A 107 10.10 -12.67 -11.22
N ALA A 108 9.07 -11.91 -11.60
CA ALA A 108 7.80 -12.48 -12.06
C ALA A 108 7.95 -13.27 -13.37
N LEU A 109 8.69 -12.73 -14.35
CA LEU A 109 9.00 -13.46 -15.59
C LEU A 109 9.77 -14.73 -15.32
N HIS A 110 10.73 -14.71 -14.41
CA HIS A 110 11.49 -15.90 -14.03
C HIS A 110 10.58 -16.98 -13.41
N ARG A 111 9.70 -16.61 -12.50
CA ARG A 111 8.70 -17.55 -11.92
C ARG A 111 7.80 -18.16 -13.01
N LEU A 112 7.33 -17.35 -13.95
CA LEU A 112 6.47 -17.82 -15.05
C LEU A 112 7.23 -18.79 -15.97
N ALA A 113 8.52 -18.54 -16.24
CA ALA A 113 9.35 -19.44 -17.02
C ALA A 113 9.64 -20.78 -16.29
N SER A 114 9.88 -20.73 -14.98
CA SER A 114 10.14 -21.91 -14.15
C SER A 114 8.88 -22.75 -13.93
N GLY A 115 7.74 -22.12 -13.70
CA GLY A 115 6.43 -22.80 -13.53
C GLY A 115 5.94 -23.53 -14.77
N THR A 116 6.41 -23.16 -15.96
CA THR A 116 6.16 -23.93 -17.20
C THR A 116 7.07 -25.18 -17.32
N ALA A 117 8.17 -25.23 -16.55
CA ALA A 117 9.08 -26.39 -16.51
C ALA A 117 8.66 -27.45 -15.47
N ASP A 118 7.91 -27.04 -14.44
CA ASP A 118 7.45 -27.88 -13.32
C ASP A 118 5.98 -28.34 -13.47
N THR A 119 5.46 -28.53 -14.65
CA THR A 119 4.28 -29.38 -14.80
C THR A 119 4.75 -30.82 -14.56
N PRO A 120 4.46 -31.46 -13.39
CA PRO A 120 4.80 -32.87 -13.19
C PRO A 120 4.09 -33.63 -14.31
N GLY A 121 4.85 -34.43 -15.04
CA GLY A 121 4.42 -35.12 -16.21
C GLY A 121 3.06 -35.75 -16.00
N ALA A 122 2.18 -35.57 -16.98
CA ALA A 122 1.09 -36.46 -17.17
C ALA A 122 1.68 -37.88 -17.21
N GLU A 123 1.43 -38.63 -16.15
CA GLU A 123 1.76 -40.05 -16.08
C GLU A 123 1.15 -40.72 -17.33
N PRO A 124 1.95 -41.42 -18.16
CA PRO A 124 1.39 -42.06 -19.34
C PRO A 124 0.39 -43.11 -18.87
N PRO A 125 -0.78 -43.24 -19.52
CA PRO A 125 -1.79 -44.21 -19.15
C PRO A 125 -1.17 -45.60 -19.10
N PRO A 126 -1.42 -46.42 -18.07
CA PRO A 126 -0.86 -47.75 -17.97
C PRO A 126 -1.46 -48.64 -19.06
N GLY A 127 -0.61 -49.08 -20.02
CA GLY A 127 -1.05 -50.08 -21.04
C GLY A 127 -0.50 -49.96 -22.44
N GLN A 128 0.60 -49.25 -22.70
CA GLN A 128 1.24 -49.36 -24.02
C GLN A 128 2.62 -50.07 -23.88
N THR A 129 2.60 -51.34 -24.27
CA THR A 129 3.79 -52.17 -24.48
C THR A 129 4.66 -51.59 -25.60
N SER A 130 5.89 -51.30 -25.28
CA SER A 130 6.92 -50.82 -26.21
C SER A 130 7.23 -51.88 -27.30
N GLU A 131 6.83 -51.58 -28.51
CA GLU A 131 7.34 -52.28 -29.71
C GLU A 131 8.50 -51.46 -30.25
N PRO A 132 9.69 -52.08 -30.58
CA PRO A 132 10.85 -51.34 -31.05
C PRO A 132 10.60 -50.80 -32.46
N PRO A 133 11.10 -49.60 -32.81
CA PRO A 133 10.87 -48.98 -34.11
C PRO A 133 11.70 -49.64 -35.20
N PRO A 134 11.17 -49.80 -36.45
CA PRO A 134 11.91 -50.23 -37.60
C PRO A 134 12.90 -49.13 -38.07
N ASP A 135 13.99 -49.62 -38.68
CA ASP A 135 15.17 -48.86 -39.17
C ASP A 135 14.79 -47.67 -40.11
N PRO A 136 15.58 -46.59 -40.09
CA PRO A 136 15.31 -45.37 -40.85
C PRO A 136 15.72 -45.54 -42.32
N VAL A 137 14.74 -45.64 -43.19
CA VAL A 137 14.96 -45.44 -44.63
C VAL A 137 14.97 -43.94 -44.91
N ALA A 138 16.10 -43.48 -45.43
CA ALA A 138 16.35 -42.12 -45.86
C ALA A 138 15.25 -41.61 -46.81
N ARG A 139 14.60 -40.50 -46.46
CA ARG A 139 13.91 -39.61 -47.38
C ARG A 139 14.43 -38.19 -47.26
N ALA A 140 15.15 -37.82 -48.31
CA ALA A 140 15.60 -36.45 -48.58
C ALA A 140 14.37 -35.59 -49.00
N GLY A 141 14.36 -34.35 -48.55
CA GLY A 141 13.67 -33.22 -49.20
C GLY A 141 12.43 -32.73 -48.49
N GLY A 142 12.51 -31.56 -47.87
CA GLY A 142 11.36 -30.78 -47.39
C GLY A 142 11.79 -29.73 -46.42
N ALA A 143 12.32 -28.59 -46.91
CA ALA A 143 12.53 -27.40 -46.10
C ALA A 143 11.18 -26.82 -45.62
N GLY A 144 10.87 -26.99 -44.37
CA GLY A 144 9.72 -26.44 -43.72
C GLY A 144 9.90 -26.59 -42.21
N GLY A 145 10.78 -25.75 -41.62
CA GLY A 145 11.03 -25.73 -40.19
C GLY A 145 9.76 -25.21 -39.46
N GLY A 146 8.84 -26.12 -39.19
CA GLY A 146 7.74 -25.92 -38.24
C GLY A 146 8.37 -25.86 -36.85
N ALA A 147 8.66 -24.68 -36.33
CA ALA A 147 9.01 -24.47 -34.93
C ALA A 147 7.92 -25.10 -34.07
N ARG A 148 8.30 -26.04 -33.19
CA ARG A 148 7.38 -26.58 -32.19
C ARG A 148 6.77 -25.44 -31.40
N PRO A 149 5.45 -25.45 -31.10
CA PRO A 149 4.80 -24.37 -30.33
C PRO A 149 5.49 -24.09 -28.98
N ASP A 150 6.20 -25.08 -28.44
CA ASP A 150 6.87 -25.04 -27.14
C ASP A 150 8.20 -24.25 -27.16
N ASP A 151 8.90 -24.19 -28.29
CA ASP A 151 10.19 -23.47 -28.38
C ASP A 151 10.01 -21.94 -28.44
N GLY A 152 8.82 -21.45 -28.70
CA GLY A 152 8.53 -20.03 -28.84
C GLY A 152 8.36 -19.27 -27.52
N LEU A 153 7.85 -19.93 -26.48
CA LEU A 153 7.54 -19.27 -25.20
C LEU A 153 8.81 -18.89 -24.39
N PRO A 154 9.81 -19.79 -24.19
CA PRO A 154 11.06 -19.40 -23.51
C PRO A 154 11.77 -18.25 -24.21
N ALA A 155 11.84 -18.28 -25.55
CA ALA A 155 12.40 -17.19 -26.36
C ALA A 155 11.57 -15.88 -26.23
N GLY A 156 10.24 -15.99 -26.13
CA GLY A 156 9.33 -14.89 -25.89
C GLY A 156 9.57 -14.23 -24.53
N VAL A 157 9.72 -15.03 -23.47
CA VAL A 157 10.02 -14.58 -22.11
C VAL A 157 11.38 -13.89 -22.04
N ALA A 158 12.42 -14.46 -22.64
CA ALA A 158 13.75 -13.85 -22.66
C ALA A 158 13.75 -12.48 -23.37
N ARG A 159 13.06 -12.37 -24.50
CA ARG A 159 12.90 -11.09 -25.23
C ARG A 159 12.05 -10.09 -24.45
N ALA A 160 11.01 -10.52 -23.73
CA ALA A 160 10.21 -9.68 -22.85
C ALA A 160 11.07 -9.11 -21.72
N GLY A 161 11.90 -9.94 -21.09
CA GLY A 161 12.86 -9.52 -20.06
C GLY A 161 13.84 -8.47 -20.59
N ALA A 162 14.46 -8.72 -21.74
CA ALA A 162 15.41 -7.78 -22.37
C ALA A 162 14.73 -6.44 -22.75
N LEU A 163 13.47 -6.48 -23.20
CA LEU A 163 12.71 -5.27 -23.52
C LEU A 163 12.39 -4.45 -22.27
N LEU A 164 11.93 -5.11 -21.20
CA LEU A 164 11.64 -4.45 -19.92
C LEU A 164 12.91 -3.87 -19.31
N ASP A 165 14.00 -4.66 -19.28
CA ASP A 165 15.30 -4.20 -18.79
C ASP A 165 15.74 -2.93 -19.52
N ARG A 166 15.71 -2.93 -20.85
CA ARG A 166 16.07 -1.76 -21.65
C ARG A 166 15.20 -0.53 -21.36
N GLN A 167 13.86 -0.72 -21.27
CA GLN A 167 12.94 0.41 -21.07
C GLN A 167 13.04 0.98 -19.65
N LEU A 168 13.08 0.13 -18.64
CA LEU A 168 13.10 0.57 -17.23
C LEU A 168 14.48 1.05 -16.80
N SER A 169 15.58 0.44 -17.30
CA SER A 169 16.93 0.97 -17.09
C SER A 169 17.10 2.35 -17.71
N LEU A 170 16.53 2.59 -18.91
CA LEU A 170 16.51 3.93 -19.51
C LEU A 170 15.66 4.92 -18.70
N ALA A 171 14.50 4.49 -18.18
CA ALA A 171 13.65 5.31 -17.30
C ALA A 171 14.37 5.65 -15.99
N ARG A 172 15.04 4.66 -15.37
CA ARG A 172 15.90 4.84 -14.20
C ARG A 172 17.02 5.85 -14.44
N GLY A 173 17.76 5.73 -15.56
CA GLY A 173 18.84 6.66 -15.91
C GLY A 173 18.33 8.12 -16.12
N ARG A 174 17.15 8.28 -16.71
CA ARG A 174 16.49 9.59 -16.81
C ARG A 174 16.08 10.15 -15.46
N ALA A 175 15.54 9.30 -14.57
CA ALA A 175 15.15 9.67 -13.23
C ALA A 175 16.36 10.08 -12.38
N HIS A 176 17.46 9.32 -12.44
CA HIS A 176 18.75 9.65 -11.83
C HIS A 176 19.27 11.03 -12.30
N SER A 177 19.33 11.25 -13.60
CA SER A 177 19.76 12.55 -14.16
C SER A 177 18.84 13.69 -13.73
N ALA A 178 17.53 13.44 -13.61
CA ALA A 178 16.58 14.44 -13.12
C ALA A 178 16.79 14.75 -11.63
N ALA A 179 17.06 13.72 -10.79
CA ALA A 179 17.37 13.89 -9.37
C ALA A 179 18.66 14.72 -9.17
N LEU A 180 19.73 14.41 -9.91
CA LEU A 180 20.97 15.19 -9.84
C LEU A 180 20.79 16.66 -10.24
N ARG A 181 20.00 16.93 -11.29
CA ARG A 181 19.68 18.32 -11.68
C ARG A 181 18.83 19.04 -10.61
N ALA A 182 17.85 18.32 -10.04
CA ALA A 182 17.00 18.87 -9.00
C ALA A 182 17.81 19.26 -7.75
N LEU A 183 18.72 18.41 -7.30
CA LEU A 183 19.59 18.66 -6.13
C LEU A 183 20.51 19.86 -6.30
N ARG A 184 20.78 20.29 -7.56
CA ARG A 184 21.59 21.48 -7.87
C ARG A 184 20.75 22.73 -8.14
N SER A 185 19.43 22.63 -8.05
CA SER A 185 18.54 23.75 -8.41
C SER A 185 18.33 24.71 -7.24
N SER A 186 18.05 25.97 -7.55
CA SER A 186 17.63 26.98 -6.56
C SER A 186 16.35 26.56 -5.83
N ARG A 187 15.45 25.84 -6.51
CA ARG A 187 14.23 25.29 -5.93
C ARG A 187 14.54 24.32 -4.80
N PHE A 188 15.55 23.44 -4.97
CA PHE A 188 15.97 22.50 -3.94
C PHE A 188 16.50 23.25 -2.71
N HIS A 189 17.36 24.24 -2.91
CA HIS A 189 17.90 25.02 -1.79
C HIS A 189 16.79 25.76 -1.05
N ALA A 190 15.85 26.40 -1.76
CA ALA A 190 14.69 27.04 -1.13
C ALA A 190 13.80 26.05 -0.35
N ALA A 191 13.61 24.84 -0.88
CA ALA A 191 12.87 23.79 -0.15
C ALA A 191 13.60 23.32 1.11
N VAL A 192 14.93 23.19 1.05
CA VAL A 192 15.76 22.84 2.23
C VAL A 192 15.73 23.94 3.26
N ASP A 193 15.83 25.22 2.85
CA ASP A 193 15.72 26.37 3.75
C ASP A 193 14.36 26.41 4.44
N THR A 194 13.27 26.14 3.71
CA THR A 194 11.91 26.04 4.28
C THR A 194 11.83 24.92 5.34
N VAL A 195 12.45 23.77 5.09
CA VAL A 195 12.49 22.66 6.05
C VAL A 195 13.41 23.00 7.23
N ALA A 196 14.50 23.72 7.02
CA ALA A 196 15.39 24.17 8.09
C ALA A 196 14.68 25.17 9.02
N LEU A 197 13.91 26.09 8.48
CA LEU A 197 13.04 26.98 9.28
C LEU A 197 12.01 26.17 10.08
N LEU A 198 11.35 25.18 9.46
CA LEU A 198 10.42 24.30 10.14
C LEU A 198 11.07 23.46 11.25
N ALA A 199 12.36 23.16 11.15
CA ALA A 199 13.10 22.45 12.18
C ALA A 199 13.41 23.31 13.43
N SER A 200 13.28 24.63 13.33
CA SER A 200 13.48 25.59 14.42
C SER A 200 12.19 26.23 14.91
N GLU A 201 11.26 26.52 14.01
CA GLU A 201 10.00 27.21 14.32
C GLU A 201 8.85 26.71 13.44
N ALA A 202 7.78 26.25 14.09
CA ALA A 202 6.55 25.86 13.36
C ALA A 202 5.68 27.12 13.18
N PRO A 203 5.23 27.44 11.95
CA PRO A 203 4.42 28.61 11.68
C PRO A 203 2.95 28.35 12.08
N LEU A 204 2.68 28.38 13.37
CA LEU A 204 1.36 28.22 13.94
C LEU A 204 0.50 29.45 13.62
N ALA A 205 -0.81 29.23 13.48
CA ALA A 205 -1.75 30.32 13.33
C ALA A 205 -1.81 31.19 14.61
N PRO A 206 -2.05 32.50 14.50
CA PRO A 206 -2.12 33.38 15.67
C PRO A 206 -3.07 32.86 16.75
N GLY A 207 -2.60 32.81 17.99
CA GLY A 207 -3.40 32.40 19.16
C GLY A 207 -3.60 30.88 19.31
N THR A 208 -2.97 30.04 18.49
CA THR A 208 -3.12 28.58 18.61
C THR A 208 -2.00 27.91 19.40
N ALA A 209 -0.86 28.60 19.61
CA ALA A 209 0.34 28.00 20.21
C ALA A 209 0.09 27.43 21.60
N ASP A 210 -0.60 28.21 22.46
CA ASP A 210 -0.87 27.87 23.85
C ASP A 210 -2.20 27.12 24.06
N ALA A 211 -2.91 26.79 22.98
CA ALA A 211 -4.14 26.02 23.05
C ALA A 211 -3.85 24.57 23.49
N ASP A 212 -4.79 23.97 24.23
CA ASP A 212 -4.72 22.57 24.62
C ASP A 212 -4.71 21.66 23.37
N ALA A 213 -3.71 20.78 23.29
CA ALA A 213 -3.51 19.91 22.13
C ALA A 213 -4.64 18.90 21.94
N ALA A 214 -5.22 18.34 23.03
CA ALA A 214 -6.30 17.38 22.92
C ALA A 214 -7.54 18.03 22.30
N VAL A 215 -7.85 19.27 22.69
CA VAL A 215 -8.99 20.05 22.17
C VAL A 215 -8.75 20.50 20.74
N ALA A 216 -7.56 21.04 20.42
CA ALA A 216 -7.29 21.65 19.12
C ALA A 216 -6.97 20.63 18.02
N LEU A 217 -6.27 19.52 18.34
CA LEU A 217 -5.87 18.49 17.37
C LEU A 217 -6.98 17.45 17.11
N GLY A 218 -7.94 17.28 18.01
CA GLY A 218 -9.04 16.33 17.90
C GLY A 218 -9.85 16.49 16.60
N PRO A 219 -10.49 17.62 16.37
CA PRO A 219 -11.39 17.82 15.23
C PRO A 219 -10.73 17.60 13.86
N PRO A 220 -9.49 18.09 13.55
CA PRO A 220 -8.82 17.78 12.29
C PRO A 220 -8.47 16.30 12.13
N ALA A 221 -8.10 15.60 13.22
CA ALA A 221 -7.80 14.16 13.19
C ALA A 221 -9.09 13.35 12.94
N ASP A 222 -10.21 13.72 13.54
CA ASP A 222 -11.51 13.10 13.31
C ASP A 222 -12.01 13.34 11.88
N ALA A 223 -11.83 14.54 11.35
CA ALA A 223 -12.10 14.82 9.95
C ALA A 223 -11.25 13.96 9.01
N ALA A 224 -9.99 13.65 9.35
CA ALA A 224 -9.15 12.74 8.57
C ALA A 224 -9.66 11.29 8.65
N ARG A 225 -10.19 10.85 9.80
CA ARG A 225 -10.86 9.56 9.99
C ARG A 225 -12.13 9.47 9.14
N THR A 226 -13.00 10.46 9.22
CA THR A 226 -14.25 10.52 8.45
C THR A 226 -13.97 10.43 6.94
N ARG A 227 -13.01 11.22 6.43
CA ARG A 227 -12.62 11.15 5.01
C ARG A 227 -12.07 9.77 4.59
N LEU A 228 -11.38 9.09 5.51
CA LEU A 228 -10.94 7.71 5.25
C LEU A 228 -12.14 6.77 5.14
N THR A 229 -13.07 6.82 6.10
CA THR A 229 -14.28 5.98 6.11
C THR A 229 -15.12 6.22 4.85
N GLU A 230 -15.35 7.46 4.45
CA GLU A 230 -16.06 7.82 3.22
C GLU A 230 -15.35 7.28 1.96
N ALA A 231 -14.01 7.44 1.90
CA ALA A 231 -13.23 6.94 0.77
C ALA A 231 -13.29 5.41 0.66
N VAL A 232 -13.30 4.70 1.78
CA VAL A 232 -13.42 3.24 1.80
C VAL A 232 -14.85 2.80 1.46
N ALA A 233 -15.88 3.49 1.96
CA ALA A 233 -17.27 3.21 1.62
C ALA A 233 -17.55 3.34 0.11
N ALA A 234 -16.78 4.17 -0.60
CA ALA A 234 -16.84 4.30 -2.05
C ALA A 234 -16.12 3.17 -2.83
N LEU A 235 -15.43 2.24 -2.14
CA LEU A 235 -14.79 1.09 -2.78
C LEU A 235 -15.78 -0.05 -3.00
N PRO A 236 -15.61 -0.86 -4.05
CA PRO A 236 -16.40 -2.07 -4.28
C PRO A 236 -15.91 -3.23 -3.38
N LEU A 237 -15.96 -3.06 -2.04
CA LEU A 237 -15.40 -4.02 -1.09
C LEU A 237 -16.03 -5.41 -1.17
N ALA A 238 -17.36 -5.49 -1.35
CA ALA A 238 -18.05 -6.78 -1.49
C ALA A 238 -17.47 -7.65 -2.62
N ARG A 239 -16.92 -7.02 -3.66
CA ARG A 239 -16.20 -7.75 -4.73
C ARG A 239 -14.78 -8.11 -4.34
N ALA A 240 -14.09 -7.21 -3.62
CA ALA A 240 -12.72 -7.44 -3.19
C ALA A 240 -12.62 -8.55 -2.14
N GLU A 241 -13.67 -8.76 -1.34
CA GLU A 241 -13.73 -9.76 -0.27
C GLU A 241 -13.99 -11.19 -0.76
N ALA A 242 -14.35 -11.39 -2.02
CA ALA A 242 -14.50 -12.73 -2.58
C ALA A 242 -13.12 -13.39 -2.78
N PRO A 243 -12.88 -14.58 -2.21
CA PRO A 243 -11.56 -15.25 -2.27
C PRO A 243 -11.12 -15.59 -3.70
N TYR A 244 -12.08 -15.88 -4.58
CA TYR A 244 -11.87 -16.09 -6.01
C TYR A 244 -12.88 -15.27 -6.79
N ASN A 245 -12.41 -14.31 -7.55
CA ASN A 245 -13.25 -13.41 -8.32
C ASN A 245 -12.77 -13.31 -9.78
N ALA A 246 -13.09 -14.35 -10.57
CA ALA A 246 -12.74 -14.40 -11.99
C ALA A 246 -13.29 -13.20 -12.79
N GLU A 247 -14.49 -12.73 -12.44
CA GLU A 247 -15.11 -11.56 -13.09
C GLU A 247 -14.37 -10.25 -12.75
N ALA A 248 -13.93 -10.08 -11.50
CA ALA A 248 -13.11 -8.93 -11.11
C ALA A 248 -11.77 -8.94 -11.85
N LEU A 249 -11.14 -10.11 -11.96
CA LEU A 249 -9.90 -10.25 -12.71
C LEU A 249 -10.11 -9.94 -14.19
N ALA A 250 -11.14 -10.51 -14.84
CA ALA A 250 -11.44 -10.25 -16.26
C ALA A 250 -11.64 -8.76 -16.52
N ARG A 251 -12.38 -8.06 -15.65
CA ARG A 251 -12.53 -6.60 -15.72
C ARG A 251 -11.23 -5.85 -15.46
N SER A 252 -10.44 -6.32 -14.51
CA SER A 252 -9.14 -5.75 -14.16
C SER A 252 -8.13 -5.81 -15.32
N LEU A 253 -8.21 -6.86 -16.15
CA LEU A 253 -7.38 -7.04 -17.34
C LEU A 253 -7.76 -6.07 -18.47
N THR A 254 -9.05 -5.76 -18.61
CA THR A 254 -9.58 -4.96 -19.72
C THR A 254 -9.70 -3.47 -19.39
N ALA A 255 -9.84 -3.12 -18.11
CA ALA A 255 -10.01 -1.75 -17.68
C ALA A 255 -8.70 -0.96 -17.70
N GLY A 256 -8.79 0.34 -18.01
CA GLY A 256 -7.66 1.25 -17.99
C GLY A 256 -7.17 1.57 -16.55
N PRO A 257 -6.08 2.34 -16.42
CA PRO A 257 -5.46 2.67 -15.12
C PRO A 257 -6.39 3.46 -14.18
N GLN A 258 -7.46 4.03 -14.69
CA GLN A 258 -8.48 4.77 -13.92
C GLN A 258 -9.15 3.90 -12.84
N GLN A 259 -9.25 2.58 -13.05
CA GLN A 259 -9.84 1.63 -12.09
C GLN A 259 -9.13 1.62 -10.71
N ASP A 260 -7.85 2.00 -10.69
CA ASP A 260 -7.04 2.01 -9.48
C ASP A 260 -7.14 3.34 -8.70
N ALA A 261 -7.76 4.38 -9.31
CA ALA A 261 -7.81 5.74 -8.75
C ALA A 261 -8.51 5.81 -7.39
N ALA A 262 -9.60 5.05 -7.19
CA ALA A 262 -10.31 4.98 -5.91
C ALA A 262 -9.42 4.40 -4.81
N TRP A 263 -8.70 3.33 -5.09
CA TRP A 263 -7.74 2.70 -4.18
C TRP A 263 -6.57 3.61 -3.82
N HIS A 264 -6.09 4.41 -4.78
CA HIS A 264 -5.06 5.42 -4.52
C HIS A 264 -5.58 6.54 -3.60
N ARG A 265 -6.86 6.93 -3.71
CA ARG A 265 -7.49 7.89 -2.78
C ARG A 265 -7.55 7.34 -1.36
N VAL A 266 -8.00 6.08 -1.20
CA VAL A 266 -8.02 5.40 0.10
C VAL A 266 -6.61 5.30 0.69
N ARG A 267 -5.60 4.93 -0.09
CA ARG A 267 -4.20 4.89 0.35
C ARG A 267 -3.72 6.26 0.87
N ALA A 268 -4.10 7.34 0.20
CA ALA A 268 -3.75 8.69 0.64
C ALA A 268 -4.49 9.08 1.93
N ALA A 269 -5.78 8.76 2.05
CA ALA A 269 -6.60 9.04 3.23
C ALA A 269 -6.11 8.24 4.45
N LEU A 270 -5.87 6.93 4.28
CA LEU A 270 -5.34 6.06 5.34
C LEU A 270 -3.99 6.57 5.88
N ARG A 271 -3.09 7.02 4.99
CA ARG A 271 -1.81 7.58 5.39
C ARG A 271 -1.97 8.84 6.23
N ARG A 272 -2.87 9.76 5.84
CA ARG A 272 -3.15 10.98 6.60
C ARG A 272 -3.72 10.65 7.98
N HIS A 273 -4.69 9.75 8.05
CA HIS A 273 -5.25 9.29 9.32
C HIS A 273 -4.19 8.66 10.22
N ARG A 274 -3.35 7.76 9.70
CA ARG A 274 -2.26 7.16 10.48
C ARG A 274 -1.30 8.20 11.05
N TYR A 275 -0.88 9.16 10.24
CA TYR A 275 0.07 10.18 10.71
C TYR A 275 -0.59 11.18 11.68
N ALA A 276 -1.90 11.43 11.55
CA ALA A 276 -2.63 12.18 12.56
C ALA A 276 -2.61 11.49 13.94
N ARG A 277 -2.60 10.16 13.96
CA ARG A 277 -2.48 9.37 15.21
C ARG A 277 -1.04 9.27 15.76
N GLU A 278 -0.03 9.66 15.00
CA GLU A 278 1.35 9.72 15.51
C GLU A 278 1.59 10.96 16.39
N LEU A 279 0.73 11.98 16.34
CA LEU A 279 0.87 13.15 17.18
C LEU A 279 0.42 12.84 18.62
N PRO A 280 1.23 13.18 19.63
CA PRO A 280 0.83 13.07 21.02
C PRO A 280 -0.24 14.13 21.32
N ARG A 281 -1.48 13.68 21.49
CA ARG A 281 -2.61 14.52 21.91
C ARG A 281 -2.78 14.47 23.43
N GLU A 282 -2.46 13.32 24.01
CA GLU A 282 -2.50 13.04 25.43
C GLU A 282 -1.25 12.27 25.84
N ALA A 283 -0.78 12.46 27.07
CA ALA A 283 0.34 11.71 27.59
C ALA A 283 -0.03 10.20 27.66
N GLY A 284 0.73 9.35 26.93
CA GLY A 284 0.50 7.92 26.91
C GLY A 284 -0.48 7.40 25.86
N ALA A 285 -0.96 8.25 24.93
CA ALA A 285 -1.82 7.78 23.84
C ALA A 285 -1.12 6.67 23.01
N PRO A 286 -1.80 5.52 22.74
CA PRO A 286 -1.17 4.43 22.03
C PRO A 286 -0.86 4.82 20.57
N PRO A 287 0.26 4.35 20.00
CA PRO A 287 0.59 4.59 18.60
C PRO A 287 -0.45 3.95 17.67
N ALA A 288 -0.45 4.38 16.40
CA ALA A 288 -1.31 3.77 15.38
C ALA A 288 -1.20 2.24 15.39
N GLY A 289 -2.32 1.55 15.59
CA GLY A 289 -2.37 0.12 15.80
C GLY A 289 -1.76 -0.68 14.64
N PRO A 290 -1.30 -1.93 14.87
CA PRO A 290 -0.65 -2.79 13.86
C PRO A 290 -1.51 -3.03 12.63
N ARG A 291 -2.84 -3.00 12.76
CA ARG A 291 -3.79 -3.21 11.67
C ARG A 291 -3.77 -2.09 10.63
N LEU A 292 -3.75 -0.82 11.05
CA LEU A 292 -3.60 0.30 10.13
C LEU A 292 -2.28 0.23 9.36
N THR A 293 -1.24 -0.32 9.99
CA THR A 293 0.04 -0.59 9.34
C THR A 293 -0.10 -1.68 8.28
N SER A 294 -0.77 -2.79 8.61
CA SER A 294 -1.03 -3.90 7.68
C SER A 294 -1.94 -3.47 6.52
N ALA A 295 -2.99 -2.70 6.79
CA ALA A 295 -3.84 -2.11 5.75
C ALA A 295 -3.05 -1.17 4.81
N SER A 296 -2.15 -0.34 5.38
CA SER A 296 -1.25 0.49 4.57
C SER A 296 -0.30 -0.34 3.70
N ALA A 297 0.22 -1.45 4.22
CA ALA A 297 1.08 -2.36 3.47
C ALA A 297 0.31 -3.05 2.33
N ALA A 298 -0.95 -3.45 2.55
CA ALA A 298 -1.82 -4.00 1.50
C ALA A 298 -2.05 -2.98 0.36
N LEU A 299 -2.37 -1.72 0.68
CA LEU A 299 -2.55 -0.66 -0.32
C LEU A 299 -1.25 -0.26 -1.01
N GLU A 300 -0.10 -0.42 -0.37
CA GLU A 300 1.19 -0.21 -1.03
C GLU A 300 1.51 -1.36 -2.00
N ARG A 301 1.24 -2.62 -1.64
CA ARG A 301 1.32 -3.76 -2.57
C ARG A 301 0.42 -3.57 -3.78
N HIS A 302 -0.84 -3.11 -3.56
CA HIS A 302 -1.76 -2.74 -4.64
C HIS A 302 -1.12 -1.74 -5.61
N ARG A 303 -0.55 -0.63 -5.10
CA ARG A 303 0.08 0.40 -5.92
C ARG A 303 1.23 -0.15 -6.76
N VAL A 304 2.14 -0.89 -6.10
CA VAL A 304 3.34 -1.44 -6.77
C VAL A 304 2.94 -2.43 -7.86
N ALA A 305 1.96 -3.32 -7.59
CA ALA A 305 1.45 -4.27 -8.58
C ALA A 305 0.74 -3.58 -9.75
N ALA A 306 -0.08 -2.55 -9.48
CA ALA A 306 -0.78 -1.79 -10.52
C ALA A 306 0.18 -1.05 -11.45
N GLU A 307 1.24 -0.44 -10.89
CA GLU A 307 2.29 0.21 -11.69
C GLU A 307 3.11 -0.80 -12.50
N ALA A 308 3.41 -1.97 -11.94
CA ALA A 308 4.08 -3.06 -12.66
C ALA A 308 3.21 -3.60 -13.82
N ALA A 309 1.91 -3.80 -13.58
CA ALA A 309 0.96 -4.19 -14.63
C ALA A 309 0.90 -3.14 -15.75
N ALA A 310 0.87 -1.85 -15.40
CA ALA A 310 0.89 -0.76 -16.38
C ALA A 310 2.18 -0.75 -17.21
N ALA A 311 3.34 -1.02 -16.60
CA ALA A 311 4.62 -1.12 -17.30
C ALA A 311 4.66 -2.31 -18.27
N ALA A 312 4.20 -3.48 -17.85
CA ALA A 312 4.10 -4.67 -18.72
C ALA A 312 3.16 -4.40 -19.92
N SER A 313 2.00 -3.81 -19.67
CA SER A 313 1.06 -3.40 -20.71
C SER A 313 1.65 -2.35 -21.67
N ALA A 314 2.42 -1.39 -21.17
CA ALA A 314 3.11 -0.41 -22.00
C ALA A 314 4.18 -1.05 -22.89
N ALA A 315 4.96 -1.98 -22.34
CA ALA A 315 5.96 -2.73 -23.10
C ALA A 315 5.31 -3.60 -24.19
N ALA A 316 4.16 -4.22 -23.93
CA ALA A 316 3.41 -5.00 -24.90
C ALA A 316 2.91 -4.17 -26.11
N ARG A 317 2.78 -2.85 -25.97
CA ARG A 317 2.41 -1.93 -27.06
C ARG A 317 3.59 -1.43 -27.90
N THR A 318 4.79 -1.96 -27.68
CA THR A 318 5.98 -1.62 -28.48
C THR A 318 5.73 -2.00 -29.96
N PRO A 319 5.90 -1.08 -30.92
CA PRO A 319 5.67 -1.36 -32.33
C PRO A 319 6.53 -2.52 -32.83
N ARG A 320 5.94 -3.38 -33.68
CA ARG A 320 6.62 -4.54 -34.31
C ARG A 320 7.18 -5.55 -33.30
N ILE A 321 6.57 -5.65 -32.12
CA ILE A 321 6.94 -6.69 -31.14
C ILE A 321 6.59 -8.08 -31.66
N ALA A 322 7.45 -9.08 -31.41
CA ALA A 322 7.19 -10.46 -31.80
C ALA A 322 5.99 -11.03 -31.04
N PRO A 323 5.11 -11.84 -31.66
CA PRO A 323 3.90 -12.38 -31.01
C PRO A 323 4.19 -13.12 -29.70
N ALA A 324 5.22 -13.95 -29.64
CA ALA A 324 5.61 -14.68 -28.43
C ALA A 324 6.04 -13.72 -27.29
N THR A 325 6.71 -12.60 -27.61
CA THR A 325 7.09 -11.57 -26.65
C THR A 325 5.86 -10.81 -26.15
N ALA A 326 4.91 -10.47 -27.06
CA ALA A 326 3.66 -9.84 -26.70
C ALA A 326 2.83 -10.72 -25.77
N TYR A 327 2.78 -12.02 -26.06
CA TYR A 327 2.10 -13.01 -25.22
C TYR A 327 2.73 -13.07 -23.81
N ALA A 328 4.06 -13.21 -23.72
CA ALA A 328 4.75 -13.24 -22.42
C ALA A 328 4.49 -11.98 -21.59
N LEU A 329 4.46 -10.80 -22.20
CA LEU A 329 4.12 -9.54 -21.53
C LEU A 329 2.63 -9.47 -21.16
N GLY A 330 1.74 -10.08 -21.93
CA GLY A 330 0.32 -10.23 -21.61
C GLY A 330 0.10 -11.11 -20.37
N VAL A 331 0.80 -12.25 -20.31
CA VAL A 331 0.79 -13.13 -19.12
C VAL A 331 1.34 -12.42 -17.90
N LEU A 332 2.46 -11.70 -18.04
CA LEU A 332 3.05 -10.90 -16.96
C LEU A 332 2.10 -9.79 -16.50
N HIS A 333 1.40 -9.12 -17.42
CA HIS A 333 0.36 -8.15 -17.07
C HIS A 333 -0.75 -8.80 -16.24
N ALA A 334 -1.23 -9.97 -16.65
CA ALA A 334 -2.27 -10.72 -15.93
C ALA A 334 -1.79 -11.14 -14.54
N ASP A 335 -0.57 -11.64 -14.40
CA ASP A 335 0.08 -11.99 -13.11
C ASP A 335 0.07 -10.78 -12.15
N GLN A 336 0.49 -9.61 -12.63
CA GLN A 336 0.50 -8.40 -11.81
C GLN A 336 -0.91 -7.88 -11.50
N ARG A 337 -1.90 -8.08 -12.37
CA ARG A 337 -3.31 -7.78 -12.06
C ARG A 337 -3.89 -8.75 -11.01
N HIS A 338 -3.47 -10.01 -10.99
CA HIS A 338 -3.78 -10.94 -9.90
C HIS A 338 -3.26 -10.43 -8.55
N GLU A 339 -2.01 -9.95 -8.51
CA GLU A 339 -1.43 -9.34 -7.31
C GLU A 339 -2.21 -8.10 -6.85
N VAL A 340 -2.76 -7.31 -7.78
CA VAL A 340 -3.64 -6.19 -7.46
C VAL A 340 -4.90 -6.68 -6.76
N GLU A 341 -5.57 -7.70 -7.31
CA GLU A 341 -6.79 -8.25 -6.70
C GLU A 341 -6.48 -8.91 -5.33
N ALA A 342 -5.37 -9.62 -5.20
CA ALA A 342 -4.94 -10.18 -3.92
C ALA A 342 -4.68 -9.09 -2.86
N ALA A 343 -4.11 -7.96 -3.26
CA ALA A 343 -3.90 -6.83 -2.36
C ALA A 343 -5.22 -6.15 -1.96
N ARG A 344 -6.19 -6.05 -2.88
CA ARG A 344 -7.56 -5.56 -2.60
C ARG A 344 -8.28 -6.46 -1.62
N PHE A 345 -8.22 -7.78 -1.84
CA PHE A 345 -8.77 -8.78 -0.93
C PHE A 345 -8.17 -8.67 0.48
N ALA A 346 -6.83 -8.60 0.58
CA ALA A 346 -6.14 -8.46 1.86
C ALA A 346 -6.55 -7.17 2.60
N PHE A 347 -6.71 -6.07 1.87
CA PHE A 347 -7.20 -4.81 2.46
C PHE A 347 -8.64 -4.95 2.94
N GLY A 348 -9.55 -5.52 2.13
CA GLY A 348 -10.96 -5.74 2.48
C GLY A 348 -11.08 -6.53 3.78
N ARG A 349 -10.37 -7.66 3.88
CA ARG A 349 -10.35 -8.50 5.09
C ARG A 349 -9.91 -7.71 6.34
N LEU A 350 -8.80 -6.97 6.24
CA LEU A 350 -8.30 -6.17 7.35
C LEU A 350 -9.28 -5.07 7.75
N TRP A 351 -9.98 -4.48 6.77
CA TRP A 351 -10.95 -3.41 7.01
C TRP A 351 -12.22 -3.95 7.65
N SER A 352 -12.77 -5.06 7.17
CA SER A 352 -14.01 -5.67 7.71
C SER A 352 -13.82 -6.18 9.13
N GLU A 353 -12.65 -6.76 9.45
CA GLU A 353 -12.31 -7.17 10.80
C GLU A 353 -12.18 -5.99 11.78
N GLU A 354 -11.80 -4.82 11.26
CA GLU A 354 -11.67 -3.58 12.03
C GLU A 354 -13.00 -2.87 12.24
N HIS A 355 -13.93 -2.94 11.27
CA HIS A 355 -15.26 -2.32 11.40
C HIS A 355 -16.06 -2.86 12.57
N GLY A 356 -15.82 -4.12 12.96
CA GLY A 356 -16.45 -4.71 14.14
C GLY A 356 -15.85 -4.29 15.49
N ARG A 357 -14.63 -3.70 15.50
CA ARG A 357 -13.87 -3.43 16.74
C ARG A 357 -13.43 -1.98 16.94
N LEU A 358 -13.15 -1.22 15.87
CA LEU A 358 -12.77 0.20 16.02
C LEU A 358 -13.89 1.07 16.60
N TRP A 359 -15.13 0.62 16.46
CA TRP A 359 -16.28 1.28 17.06
C TRP A 359 -16.54 0.88 18.51
N SER A 360 -15.98 -0.26 18.96
CA SER A 360 -16.11 -0.71 20.35
C SER A 360 -14.98 -0.24 21.26
N ASP A 361 -13.76 -0.10 20.74
CA ASP A 361 -12.59 0.25 21.57
C ASP A 361 -12.43 1.77 21.76
N ASP A 362 -12.83 2.59 20.78
CA ASP A 362 -12.77 4.06 20.87
C ASP A 362 -13.96 4.66 21.64
N TRP A 363 -15.05 3.87 21.83
CA TRP A 363 -16.25 4.30 22.58
C TRP A 363 -16.22 3.93 24.06
N SER A 364 -15.37 2.98 24.46
CA SER A 364 -15.32 2.48 25.83
C SER A 364 -14.47 3.33 26.77
N ASP A 365 -13.62 4.22 26.24
CA ASP A 365 -12.73 5.03 27.07
C ASP A 365 -13.32 6.39 27.52
N ASP A 366 -14.50 6.80 27.00
CA ASP A 366 -15.01 8.15 27.27
C ASP A 366 -16.24 8.19 28.20
N HIS A 367 -16.79 7.07 28.62
CA HIS A 367 -17.88 7.00 29.59
C HIS A 367 -17.63 5.93 30.63
N GLY A 368 -16.77 6.27 31.61
CA GLY A 368 -16.69 5.56 32.89
C GLY A 368 -17.94 5.76 33.73
N GLU A 369 -19.05 5.13 33.34
CA GLU A 369 -20.18 4.89 34.20
C GLU A 369 -20.26 3.39 34.45
N GLU A 370 -19.72 3.01 35.60
CA GLU A 370 -19.82 1.68 36.17
C GLU A 370 -21.33 1.34 36.34
N PRO A 371 -21.88 0.30 35.69
CA PRO A 371 -23.24 -0.09 35.96
C PRO A 371 -23.32 -0.66 37.38
N ALA A 372 -24.05 0.01 38.26
CA ALA A 372 -24.36 -0.43 39.60
C ALA A 372 -24.85 -1.89 39.60
N ALA A 373 -24.21 -2.72 40.40
CA ALA A 373 -24.54 -4.12 40.57
C ALA A 373 -26.03 -4.28 40.95
N PRO A 374 -26.80 -5.16 40.30
CA PRO A 374 -28.18 -5.42 40.72
C PRO A 374 -28.18 -6.14 42.06
N ALA A 375 -28.97 -5.56 42.98
CA ALA A 375 -29.21 -6.11 44.33
C ALA A 375 -29.69 -7.57 44.29
N SER A 376 -29.10 -8.38 45.14
CA SER A 376 -29.42 -9.79 45.39
C SER A 376 -30.91 -9.99 45.60
N ALA A 377 -31.58 -10.81 44.79
CA ALA A 377 -32.93 -11.31 45.01
C ALA A 377 -32.89 -12.65 45.73
N PRO A 378 -33.87 -12.98 46.61
CA PRO A 378 -33.77 -14.10 47.53
C PRO A 378 -34.03 -15.46 46.89
N THR A 379 -33.29 -16.44 47.35
CA THR A 379 -33.41 -17.88 47.09
C THR A 379 -34.83 -18.40 47.31
N ARG A 380 -35.49 -18.92 46.29
CA ARG A 380 -36.63 -19.84 46.44
C ARG A 380 -36.23 -21.23 46.01
N SER A 381 -36.15 -22.10 47.01
CA SER A 381 -36.16 -23.54 46.91
C SER A 381 -37.50 -24.03 46.35
N GLY A 382 -37.52 -24.88 45.31
CA GLY A 382 -38.75 -25.46 44.76
C GLY A 382 -38.42 -26.60 43.79
N ALA A 383 -38.85 -27.76 44.20
CA ALA A 383 -38.67 -29.13 43.71
C ALA A 383 -38.92 -29.36 42.21
N LEU A 384 -38.16 -30.31 41.63
CA LEU A 384 -38.37 -30.93 40.32
C LEU A 384 -39.69 -31.70 40.25
N PRO A 385 -40.47 -31.66 39.16
CA PRO A 385 -41.46 -32.67 38.81
C PRO A 385 -40.87 -33.75 37.88
N PRO A 386 -41.44 -34.98 37.90
CA PRO A 386 -40.91 -36.16 37.20
C PRO A 386 -41.24 -36.22 35.71
N PRO A 387 -40.58 -37.11 34.94
CA PRO A 387 -40.66 -37.18 33.50
C PRO A 387 -41.98 -37.81 33.04
N ARG A 388 -42.56 -37.29 31.95
CA ARG A 388 -43.75 -37.87 31.28
C ARG A 388 -43.31 -38.82 30.17
N GLU A 389 -43.89 -40.03 30.26
CA GLU A 389 -43.76 -41.14 29.29
C GLU A 389 -44.45 -40.81 27.94
N HIS A 390 -43.84 -41.27 26.84
CA HIS A 390 -44.44 -41.32 25.54
C HIS A 390 -45.36 -42.52 25.37
N PRO A 391 -46.53 -42.42 24.74
CA PRO A 391 -47.23 -43.58 24.21
C PRO A 391 -46.89 -43.81 22.75
N THR A 392 -46.49 -45.02 22.45
CA THR A 392 -46.45 -45.66 21.14
C THR A 392 -47.86 -46.07 20.72
N GLY A 393 -48.17 -45.99 19.42
CA GLY A 393 -49.38 -46.54 18.82
C GLY A 393 -49.44 -46.13 17.36
N ARG A 394 -49.06 -46.83 16.43
CA ARG A 394 -49.48 -48.05 15.68
C ARG A 394 -50.66 -47.84 14.76
N THR A 395 -50.33 -47.99 13.45
CA THR A 395 -51.09 -48.65 12.33
C THR A 395 -52.41 -48.07 11.84
N GLY A 396 -52.54 -48.05 10.50
CA GLY A 396 -53.74 -48.29 9.77
C GLY A 396 -53.80 -47.65 8.38
N SER A 397 -53.63 -48.51 7.38
CA SER A 397 -54.01 -48.47 5.99
C SER A 397 -55.35 -47.76 5.73
N ASP A 398 -55.42 -46.99 4.66
CA ASP A 398 -56.11 -47.23 3.36
C ASP A 398 -55.69 -46.16 2.37
#